data_c4e69e4902850be869bfdf989fb22763
#
_entry.id   c4e69e4902850be869bfdf989fb22763
#
_cell.length_a   1.000
_cell.length_b   1.000
_cell.length_c   1.000
_cell.angle_alpha   90.00
_cell.angle_beta   90.00
_cell.angle_gamma   90.00
#
_symmetry.space_group_name_H-M   'P 1'
#
loop_
_entity.id
_entity.type
_entity.pdbx_description
1 polymer ?
#
loop_
_entity_poly.entity_id
_entity_poly.type
_entity_poly.pdbx_seq_one_letter_code
_entity_poly.pdbx_strand_id
1 'polypeptide(L)'
;MILDVREADELKEGKIDGAVNIPLGRLIRKARHGDIDDLKRKKIITYCNSGYRGNIAADELNKQGFDTVTIEGGYSAWKDYGNKKEG
;
A
#
# COMPACT_ATOMS: atom_id res chain seq x y z
N MET A 1 7.10 3.07 -5.99
CA MET A 1 5.83 2.40 -6.37
C MET A 1 4.85 2.46 -5.22
N ILE A 2 3.60 2.81 -5.50
CA ILE A 2 2.55 2.91 -4.48
C ILE A 2 1.59 1.74 -4.64
N LEU A 3 1.40 0.98 -3.56
CA LEU A 3 0.50 -0.17 -3.54
C LEU A 3 -0.67 0.10 -2.59
N ASP A 4 -1.88 0.07 -3.17
CA ASP A 4 -3.12 0.13 -2.42
C ASP A 4 -3.52 -1.30 -2.06
N VAL A 5 -3.48 -1.64 -0.76
CA VAL A 5 -3.74 -3.00 -0.31
C VAL A 5 -5.18 -3.22 0.17
N ARG A 6 -6.07 -2.26 -0.16
CA ARG A 6 -7.51 -2.41 0.12
C ARG A 6 -8.14 -3.37 -0.87
N GLU A 7 -9.37 -3.80 -0.57
CA GLU A 7 -10.16 -4.57 -1.53
C GLU A 7 -10.62 -3.66 -2.67
N ALA A 8 -10.85 -4.25 -3.84
CA ALA A 8 -11.16 -3.47 -5.04
C ALA A 8 -12.40 -2.58 -4.90
N ASP A 9 -13.41 -3.03 -4.16
CA ASP A 9 -14.64 -2.26 -4.00
C ASP A 9 -14.43 -1.02 -3.12
N GLU A 10 -13.41 -1.01 -2.26
CA GLU A 10 -13.11 0.17 -1.44
C GLU A 10 -12.58 1.34 -2.28
N LEU A 11 -12.07 1.07 -3.48
CA LEU A 11 -11.53 2.11 -4.36
C LEU A 11 -12.61 3.02 -4.95
N LYS A 12 -13.87 2.67 -4.81
CA LYS A 12 -14.99 3.51 -5.24
C LYS A 12 -14.98 4.87 -4.54
N GLU A 13 -14.43 4.92 -3.34
CA GLU A 13 -14.34 6.15 -2.56
C GLU A 13 -13.14 7.02 -2.95
N GLY A 14 -12.31 6.53 -3.86
CA GLY A 14 -11.12 7.23 -4.31
C GLY A 14 -9.85 6.46 -3.99
N LYS A 15 -8.76 6.88 -4.61
CA LYS A 15 -7.44 6.28 -4.41
C LYS A 15 -6.36 7.33 -4.65
N ILE A 16 -5.12 7.00 -4.28
CA ILE A 16 -3.99 7.85 -4.61
C ILE A 16 -3.64 7.64 -6.08
N ASP A 17 -3.44 8.73 -6.82
CA ASP A 17 -3.07 8.67 -8.24
C ASP A 17 -1.79 7.89 -8.41
N GLY A 18 -1.79 6.98 -9.38
CA GLY A 18 -0.63 6.15 -9.68
C GLY A 18 -0.51 4.90 -8.82
N ALA A 19 -1.40 4.72 -7.85
CA ALA A 19 -1.37 3.51 -7.01
C ALA A 19 -1.87 2.29 -7.78
N VAL A 20 -1.21 1.16 -7.55
CA VAL A 20 -1.62 -0.14 -8.06
C VAL A 20 -2.35 -0.87 -6.96
N ASN A 21 -3.54 -1.38 -7.23
CA ASN A 21 -4.31 -2.11 -6.24
C ASN A 21 -3.97 -3.61 -6.26
N ILE A 22 -3.41 -4.07 -5.16
CA ILE A 22 -3.20 -5.49 -4.90
C ILE A 22 -3.68 -5.74 -3.47
N PRO A 23 -4.86 -6.35 -3.27
CA PRO A 23 -5.38 -6.59 -1.93
C PRO A 23 -4.41 -7.35 -1.05
N LEU A 24 -4.41 -7.05 0.24
CA LEU A 24 -3.41 -7.54 1.20
C LEU A 24 -3.13 -9.04 1.10
N GLY A 25 -4.18 -9.86 1.10
CA GLY A 25 -3.99 -11.31 1.07
C GLY A 25 -3.31 -11.79 -0.21
N ARG A 26 -3.69 -11.19 -1.35
CA ARG A 26 -3.08 -11.51 -2.63
C ARG A 26 -1.63 -11.07 -2.68
N LEU A 27 -1.35 -9.88 -2.15
CA LEU A 27 0.02 -9.34 -2.12
C LEU A 27 0.95 -10.25 -1.32
N ILE A 28 0.51 -10.70 -0.15
CA ILE A 28 1.31 -11.59 0.69
C ILE A 28 1.60 -12.90 -0.04
N ARG A 29 0.60 -13.49 -0.70
CA ARG A 29 0.79 -14.73 -1.45
C ARG A 29 1.77 -14.54 -2.60
N LYS A 30 1.63 -13.45 -3.34
CA LYS A 30 2.54 -13.16 -4.46
C LYS A 30 3.98 -12.99 -3.98
N ALA A 31 4.17 -12.30 -2.87
CA ALA A 31 5.51 -12.08 -2.31
C ALA A 31 6.15 -13.40 -1.89
N ARG A 32 5.38 -14.26 -1.24
CA ARG A 32 5.88 -15.56 -0.76
C ARG A 32 6.20 -16.53 -1.89
N HIS A 33 5.50 -16.41 -3.01
CA HIS A 33 5.70 -17.29 -4.18
C HIS A 33 6.75 -16.76 -5.15
N GLY A 34 7.33 -15.58 -4.89
CA GLY A 34 8.31 -15.00 -5.79
C GLY A 34 7.73 -14.30 -7.01
N ASP A 35 6.41 -14.14 -7.07
CA ASP A 35 5.72 -13.59 -8.24
C ASP A 35 6.00 -12.10 -8.47
N ILE A 36 6.47 -11.39 -7.46
CA ILE A 36 6.76 -9.96 -7.55
C ILE A 36 8.19 -9.63 -7.15
N ASP A 37 9.10 -10.59 -7.28
CA ASP A 37 10.50 -10.39 -6.88
C ASP A 37 11.19 -9.24 -7.61
N ASP A 38 10.76 -8.91 -8.82
CA ASP A 38 11.28 -7.77 -9.55
C ASP A 38 11.04 -6.44 -8.81
N LEU A 39 10.03 -6.38 -7.96
CA LEU A 39 9.75 -5.18 -7.15
C LEU A 39 10.75 -4.96 -6.02
N LYS A 40 11.61 -5.94 -5.74
CA LYS A 40 12.65 -5.79 -4.71
C LYS A 40 13.66 -4.71 -5.06
N ARG A 41 13.72 -4.30 -6.31
CA ARG A 41 14.60 -3.23 -6.77
C ARG A 41 14.01 -1.84 -6.57
N LYS A 42 12.75 -1.76 -6.16
CA LYS A 42 12.03 -0.50 -6.04
C LYS A 42 11.69 -0.20 -4.59
N LYS A 43 11.61 1.08 -4.27
CA LYS A 43 11.00 1.51 -3.01
C LYS A 43 9.50 1.32 -3.13
N ILE A 44 8.89 0.62 -2.18
CA ILE A 44 7.46 0.35 -2.17
C ILE A 44 6.82 1.14 -1.03
N ILE A 45 5.68 1.77 -1.34
CA ILE A 45 4.88 2.47 -0.36
C ILE A 45 3.51 1.80 -0.35
N THR A 46 3.12 1.24 0.81
CA THR A 46 1.81 0.60 0.93
C THR A 46 0.83 1.50 1.67
N TYR A 47 -0.45 1.33 1.42
CA TYR A 47 -1.47 2.01 2.21
C TYR A 47 -2.80 1.26 2.15
N CYS A 48 -3.62 1.51 3.17
CA CYS A 48 -5.02 1.11 3.21
C CYS A 48 -5.83 2.33 3.68
N ASN A 49 -7.04 2.16 4.20
CA ASN A 49 -7.84 3.30 4.62
C ASN A 49 -7.33 3.96 5.89
N SER A 50 -7.00 3.17 6.93
CA SER A 50 -6.64 3.67 8.26
C SER A 50 -5.19 3.42 8.65
N GLY A 51 -4.45 2.66 7.85
CA GLY A 51 -3.06 2.32 8.11
C GLY A 51 -2.82 0.89 8.61
N TYR A 52 -3.85 0.21 9.09
CA TYR A 52 -3.69 -1.13 9.69
C TYR A 52 -3.19 -2.16 8.68
N ARG A 53 -3.91 -2.32 7.57
CA ARG A 53 -3.53 -3.29 6.53
C ARG A 53 -2.23 -2.88 5.82
N GLY A 54 -2.02 -1.56 5.66
CA GLY A 54 -0.78 -1.05 5.09
C GLY A 54 0.44 -1.42 5.91
N ASN A 55 0.32 -1.35 7.24
CA ASN A 55 1.39 -1.78 8.15
C ASN A 55 1.67 -3.27 8.02
N ILE A 56 0.63 -4.10 7.98
CA ILE A 56 0.80 -5.54 7.82
C ILE A 56 1.51 -5.85 6.51
N ALA A 57 1.11 -5.18 5.42
CA ALA A 57 1.73 -5.36 4.12
C ALA A 57 3.22 -4.98 4.15
N ALA A 58 3.55 -3.83 4.75
CA ALA A 58 4.95 -3.39 4.82
C ALA A 58 5.79 -4.37 5.63
N ASP A 59 5.30 -4.83 6.77
CA ASP A 59 6.02 -5.81 7.59
C ASP A 59 6.29 -7.09 6.83
N GLU A 60 5.26 -7.64 6.17
CA GLU A 60 5.42 -8.89 5.41
C GLU A 60 6.38 -8.73 4.24
N LEU A 61 6.27 -7.62 3.50
CA LEU A 61 7.17 -7.39 2.37
C LEU A 61 8.61 -7.20 2.83
N ASN A 62 8.83 -6.48 3.91
CA ASN A 62 10.19 -6.30 4.44
C ASN A 62 10.79 -7.63 4.90
N LYS A 63 9.97 -8.51 5.50
CA LYS A 63 10.44 -9.86 5.87
C LYS A 63 10.84 -10.70 4.66
N GLN A 64 10.23 -10.43 3.51
CA GLN A 64 10.54 -11.14 2.27
C GLN A 64 11.68 -10.48 1.48
N GLY A 65 12.27 -9.42 2.00
CA GLY A 65 13.41 -8.77 1.36
C GLY A 65 13.09 -7.56 0.48
N PHE A 66 11.85 -7.07 0.55
CA PHE A 66 11.47 -5.85 -0.16
C PHE A 66 11.80 -4.61 0.69
N ASP A 67 11.96 -3.47 0.03
CA ASP A 67 12.18 -2.19 0.69
C ASP A 67 10.86 -1.44 0.74
N THR A 68 10.17 -1.51 1.87
CA THR A 68 8.78 -1.06 1.98
C THR A 68 8.56 -0.15 3.18
N VAL A 69 7.83 0.92 2.96
CA VAL A 69 7.28 1.78 4.01
C VAL A 69 5.78 1.86 3.81
N THR A 70 5.06 2.38 4.81
CA THR A 70 3.62 2.55 4.71
C THR A 70 3.23 3.99 5.01
N ILE A 71 2.09 4.42 4.46
CA ILE A 71 1.53 5.74 4.76
C ILE A 71 0.84 5.65 6.12
N GLU A 72 1.36 6.35 7.11
CA GLU A 72 0.77 6.38 8.43
C GLU A 72 -0.63 7.00 8.36
N GLY A 73 -1.62 6.31 8.94
CA GLY A 73 -3.01 6.74 8.87
C GLY A 73 -3.70 6.46 7.54
N GLY A 74 -2.97 5.92 6.55
CA GLY A 74 -3.52 5.47 5.28
C GLY A 74 -4.15 6.56 4.43
N TYR A 75 -5.09 6.14 3.59
CA TYR A 75 -5.77 7.04 2.65
C TYR A 75 -6.52 8.17 3.36
N SER A 76 -7.11 7.89 4.53
CA SER A 76 -7.83 8.91 5.30
C SER A 76 -6.91 10.06 5.70
N ALA A 77 -5.72 9.75 6.22
CA ALA A 77 -4.75 10.76 6.60
C ALA A 77 -4.20 11.50 5.38
N TRP A 78 -3.98 10.77 4.28
CA TRP A 78 -3.48 11.37 3.06
C TRP A 78 -4.47 12.38 2.48
N LYS A 79 -5.76 12.06 2.47
CA LYS A 79 -6.81 12.97 2.03
C LYS A 79 -6.86 14.23 2.90
N ASP A 80 -6.83 14.04 4.22
CA ASP A 80 -6.89 15.16 5.16
C ASP A 80 -5.70 16.08 4.98
N TYR A 81 -4.51 15.53 4.81
CA TYR A 81 -3.31 16.30 4.56
C TYR A 81 -3.43 17.14 3.28
N GLY A 82 -3.94 16.55 2.20
CA GLY A 82 -4.15 17.25 0.95
C GLY A 82 -5.15 18.40 1.11
N ASN A 83 -6.24 18.17 1.84
CA ASN A 83 -7.24 19.19 2.10
C ASN A 83 -6.68 20.35 2.92
N LYS A 84 -5.89 20.06 3.94
CA LYS A 84 -5.26 21.08 4.78
C LYS A 84 -4.24 21.91 4.00
N LYS A 85 -3.55 21.30 3.08
CA LYS A 85 -2.52 21.97 2.28
C LYS A 85 -3.13 23.01 1.33
N GLU A 86 -4.34 22.78 0.89
CA GLU A 86 -5.05 23.68 -0.02
C GLU A 86 -5.74 24.84 0.71
N GLY A 87 -5.90 24.73 2.00
CA GLY A 87 -6.55 25.76 2.83
C GLY A 87 -5.60 26.89 3.24
#